data_0e4976e31e345c88760b5a381eb7237f
#
_entry.id   0e4976e31e345c88760b5a381eb7237f
#
_cell.length_a   1.000
_cell.length_b   1.000
_cell.length_c   1.000
_cell.angle_alpha   90.00
_cell.angle_beta   90.00
_cell.angle_gamma   90.00
#
_symmetry.space_group_name_H-M   'P 1'
#
loop_
_entity.id
_entity.type
_entity.pdbx_description
1 polymer ?
#
loop_
_entity_poly.entity_id
_entity_poly.type
_entity_poly.pdbx_seq_one_letter_code
_entity_poly.pdbx_strand_id
1 'polypeptide(L)'
;MTQQEFKILFLATVPQHAEASHLVLVTDDEKKAYKECVAVPPDTELCYPSEFSDADIPDGSIAYHPVFGSISYQSWWRFSTKQFIADVKAADENPAISAHLIHIDSCGGEAFGLHEAFLAVKALKKPVYALVESVAASAGYYIGAAADKVFASSIFSEVGSIGIVSTAYDDREMLEKAGLKEITLYSNYSPLKN
;
A
#
# COMPACT_ATOMS: atom_id res chain seq x y z
N MET A 1 -21.50 -27.68 -5.94
CA MET A 1 -20.52 -26.59 -5.99
C MET A 1 -19.51 -26.91 -4.90
N THR A 2 -18.35 -27.41 -5.27
CA THR A 2 -17.25 -27.68 -4.33
C THR A 2 -16.68 -26.35 -3.86
N GLN A 3 -16.66 -26.14 -2.54
CA GLN A 3 -15.93 -25.02 -1.94
C GLN A 3 -14.46 -25.16 -2.31
N GLN A 4 -13.95 -24.30 -3.16
CA GLN A 4 -12.52 -24.12 -3.32
C GLN A 4 -11.99 -23.51 -2.02
N GLU A 5 -11.14 -24.23 -1.33
CA GLU A 5 -10.40 -23.73 -0.20
C GLU A 5 -9.39 -22.69 -0.70
N PHE A 6 -9.60 -21.44 -0.34
CA PHE A 6 -8.65 -20.37 -0.63
C PHE A 6 -7.58 -20.34 0.47
N LYS A 7 -6.34 -20.52 0.11
CA LYS A 7 -5.19 -20.27 0.98
C LYS A 7 -4.74 -18.82 0.77
N ILE A 8 -4.73 -18.04 1.84
CA ILE A 8 -4.36 -16.63 1.81
C ILE A 8 -2.89 -16.50 2.17
N LEU A 9 -2.12 -15.94 1.27
CA LEU A 9 -0.72 -15.60 1.48
C LEU A 9 -0.62 -14.12 1.86
N PHE A 10 -0.17 -13.82 3.07
CA PHE A 10 0.01 -12.45 3.53
C PHE A 10 1.41 -11.95 3.17
N LEU A 11 1.47 -10.93 2.32
CA LEU A 11 2.66 -10.10 2.15
C LEU A 11 2.51 -8.91 3.09
N ALA A 12 2.96 -9.07 4.33
CA ALA A 12 2.90 -7.99 5.31
C ALA A 12 4.18 -7.17 5.28
N THR A 13 4.09 -5.91 4.94
CA THR A 13 5.14 -4.94 5.27
C THR A 13 4.97 -4.56 6.73
N VAL A 14 5.68 -5.23 7.64
CA VAL A 14 5.71 -4.84 9.06
C VAL A 14 6.67 -3.67 9.23
N PRO A 15 6.26 -2.57 9.85
CA PRO A 15 7.12 -1.43 10.09
C PRO A 15 7.98 -1.63 11.33
N GLN A 16 8.93 -2.57 11.32
CA GLN A 16 10.05 -2.58 12.28
C GLN A 16 11.19 -3.42 11.72
N HIS A 17 12.26 -2.73 11.33
CA HIS A 17 13.51 -3.22 10.78
C HIS A 17 13.44 -3.58 9.28
N ALA A 18 13.95 -2.64 8.52
CA ALA A 18 14.23 -2.69 7.11
C ALA A 18 14.80 -4.04 6.68
N GLU A 19 14.23 -4.63 5.71
CA GLU A 19 14.83 -5.56 4.76
C GLU A 19 13.98 -6.79 4.41
N ALA A 20 12.66 -6.74 4.41
CA ALA A 20 11.92 -7.74 3.64
C ALA A 20 10.42 -7.49 3.60
N SER A 21 9.84 -7.63 2.44
CA SER A 21 8.42 -7.94 2.27
C SER A 21 8.16 -9.29 2.96
N HIS A 22 7.22 -9.33 3.87
CA HIS A 22 6.92 -10.55 4.62
C HIS A 22 5.79 -11.31 3.94
N LEU A 23 6.06 -12.57 3.64
CA LEU A 23 5.08 -13.51 3.15
C LEU A 23 4.54 -14.28 4.36
N VAL A 24 3.26 -14.11 4.73
CA VAL A 24 2.63 -14.87 5.81
C VAL A 24 1.70 -15.91 5.21
N LEU A 25 2.00 -17.19 5.41
CA LEU A 25 1.12 -18.31 5.08
C LEU A 25 0.10 -18.49 6.20
N VAL A 26 -1.19 -18.39 5.89
CA VAL A 26 -2.27 -18.60 6.86
C VAL A 26 -2.84 -19.98 6.74
N THR A 27 -2.80 -20.73 7.81
CA THR A 27 -3.39 -22.07 7.92
C THR A 27 -4.93 -22.01 8.03
N ASP A 28 -5.61 -23.16 7.86
CA ASP A 28 -7.07 -23.22 7.93
C ASP A 28 -7.65 -22.87 9.30
N ASP A 29 -6.89 -23.07 10.39
CA ASP A 29 -7.26 -22.66 11.75
C ASP A 29 -7.16 -21.14 11.91
N GLU A 30 -6.23 -20.50 11.23
CA GLU A 30 -6.05 -19.04 11.22
C GLU A 30 -7.11 -18.33 10.39
N LYS A 31 -7.70 -18.98 9.36
CA LYS A 31 -8.88 -18.47 8.64
C LYS A 31 -10.10 -18.34 9.57
N LYS A 32 -10.22 -19.21 10.57
CA LYS A 32 -11.29 -19.13 11.56
C LYS A 32 -11.05 -17.98 12.52
N ALA A 33 -9.81 -17.80 12.94
CA ALA A 33 -9.40 -16.65 13.77
C ALA A 33 -9.55 -15.31 13.03
N TYR A 34 -9.29 -15.23 11.71
CA TYR A 34 -9.49 -14.03 10.90
C TYR A 34 -10.97 -13.62 10.78
N LYS A 35 -11.90 -14.58 10.81
CA LYS A 35 -13.34 -14.27 10.90
C LYS A 35 -13.77 -13.71 12.26
N GLU A 36 -12.98 -13.94 13.28
CA GLU A 36 -13.28 -13.57 14.67
C GLU A 36 -12.43 -12.40 15.19
N CYS A 37 -11.32 -12.05 14.53
CA CYS A 37 -10.38 -11.03 15.00
C CYS A 37 -9.81 -10.18 13.86
N VAL A 38 -10.13 -8.91 13.88
CA VAL A 38 -9.44 -7.85 13.11
C VAL A 38 -8.12 -7.42 13.80
N ALA A 39 -7.67 -8.14 14.79
CA ALA A 39 -6.38 -7.93 15.44
C ALA A 39 -5.49 -9.15 15.18
N VAL A 40 -4.35 -8.92 14.52
CA VAL A 40 -3.29 -9.93 14.44
C VAL A 40 -2.90 -10.33 15.86
N PRO A 41 -3.02 -11.60 16.27
CA PRO A 41 -2.63 -12.01 17.60
C PRO A 41 -1.15 -11.67 17.84
N PRO A 42 -0.77 -11.21 19.06
CA PRO A 42 0.60 -10.82 19.37
C PRO A 42 1.64 -11.94 19.25
N ASP A 43 1.18 -13.19 19.12
CA ASP A 43 2.03 -14.39 19.03
C ASP A 43 2.04 -15.00 17.61
N THR A 44 1.58 -14.27 16.57
CA THR A 44 1.68 -14.75 15.20
C THR A 44 3.15 -14.78 14.79
N GLU A 45 3.71 -15.96 14.57
CA GLU A 45 5.04 -16.11 14.01
C GLU A 45 5.02 -15.52 12.59
N LEU A 46 5.69 -14.37 12.44
CA LEU A 46 5.87 -13.71 11.15
C LEU A 46 7.00 -14.44 10.43
N CYS A 47 6.65 -15.20 9.41
CA CYS A 47 7.65 -15.86 8.58
C CYS A 47 8.16 -14.89 7.52
N TYR A 48 9.45 -14.71 7.46
CA TYR A 48 10.12 -13.80 6.54
C TYR A 48 10.33 -14.48 5.16
N PRO A 49 10.28 -13.77 4.05
CA PRO A 49 10.50 -14.34 2.72
C PRO A 49 11.82 -15.08 2.55
N SER A 50 12.84 -14.74 3.35
CA SER A 50 14.10 -15.46 3.39
C SER A 50 14.02 -16.89 3.93
N GLU A 51 12.89 -17.24 4.56
CA GLU A 51 12.64 -18.56 5.16
C GLU A 51 11.81 -19.48 4.25
N PHE A 52 11.20 -18.92 3.20
CA PHE A 52 10.43 -19.69 2.20
C PHE A 52 11.14 -19.71 0.85
N SER A 53 11.35 -20.88 0.31
CA SER A 53 11.60 -21.02 -1.11
C SER A 53 10.28 -20.89 -1.87
N ASP A 54 10.29 -20.47 -3.15
CA ASP A 54 9.10 -20.46 -4.01
C ASP A 54 8.40 -21.82 -4.07
N ALA A 55 9.11 -22.88 -3.71
CA ALA A 55 8.60 -24.24 -3.65
C ALA A 55 7.65 -24.51 -2.47
N ASP A 56 7.64 -23.63 -1.45
CA ASP A 56 6.84 -23.82 -0.23
C ASP A 56 5.49 -23.09 -0.29
N ILE A 57 5.21 -22.34 -1.35
CA ILE A 57 3.95 -21.64 -1.54
C ILE A 57 2.92 -22.59 -2.16
N PRO A 58 1.81 -22.90 -1.48
CA PRO A 58 0.79 -23.78 -2.02
C PRO A 58 0.14 -23.20 -3.28
N ASP A 59 -0.11 -24.06 -4.28
CA ASP A 59 -0.84 -23.66 -5.47
C ASP A 59 -2.24 -23.12 -5.13
N GLY A 60 -2.61 -22.02 -5.81
CA GLY A 60 -3.89 -21.37 -5.58
C GLY A 60 -3.87 -20.35 -4.43
N SER A 61 -2.70 -20.01 -3.90
CA SER A 61 -2.55 -18.99 -2.87
C SER A 61 -2.98 -17.61 -3.35
N ILE A 62 -3.40 -16.75 -2.42
CA ILE A 62 -3.76 -15.35 -2.67
C ILE A 62 -2.66 -14.46 -2.10
N ALA A 63 -2.10 -13.58 -2.93
CA ALA A 63 -1.15 -12.58 -2.47
C ALA A 63 -1.90 -11.48 -1.71
N TYR A 64 -1.51 -11.25 -0.47
CA TYR A 64 -2.10 -10.22 0.39
C TYR A 64 -1.18 -9.00 0.47
N HIS A 65 -1.74 -7.83 0.15
CA HIS A 65 -1.01 -6.56 0.09
C HIS A 65 -1.65 -5.55 1.05
N PRO A 66 -1.10 -5.38 2.26
CA PRO A 66 -1.62 -4.38 3.19
C PRO A 66 -1.23 -2.97 2.77
N VAL A 67 -2.20 -2.06 2.75
CA VAL A 67 -2.05 -0.63 2.51
C VAL A 67 -2.54 0.11 3.74
N PHE A 68 -1.69 0.18 4.77
CA PHE A 68 -2.08 0.70 6.08
C PHE A 68 -1.37 2.00 6.41
N GLY A 69 -2.12 2.89 7.09
CA GLY A 69 -1.61 4.15 7.60
C GLY A 69 -1.24 5.15 6.50
N SER A 70 -0.21 5.95 6.72
CA SER A 70 0.22 7.00 5.78
C SER A 70 1.01 6.43 4.62
N ILE A 71 0.62 6.79 3.40
CA ILE A 71 1.27 6.38 2.15
C ILE A 71 2.42 7.32 1.84
N SER A 72 3.59 6.75 1.53
CA SER A 72 4.78 7.48 1.09
C SER A 72 5.34 6.87 -0.19
N TYR A 73 6.07 7.67 -0.99
CA TYR A 73 6.74 7.16 -2.19
C TYR A 73 7.82 6.14 -1.84
N GLN A 74 8.69 6.49 -0.91
CA GLN A 74 9.76 5.62 -0.43
C GLN A 74 9.91 5.78 1.07
N SER A 75 9.69 4.71 1.81
CA SER A 75 9.82 4.69 3.25
C SER A 75 10.27 3.30 3.69
N TRP A 76 11.00 3.24 4.82
CA TRP A 76 11.40 2.01 5.48
C TRP A 76 10.56 1.70 6.72
N TRP A 77 9.65 2.62 7.10
CA TRP A 77 8.83 2.55 8.31
C TRP A 77 7.33 2.86 8.08
N ARG A 78 6.96 3.14 6.85
CA ARG A 78 5.58 3.39 6.41
C ARG A 78 5.32 2.61 5.14
N PHE A 79 4.08 2.53 4.74
CA PHE A 79 3.75 2.01 3.42
C PHE A 79 4.51 2.79 2.33
N SER A 80 5.13 2.04 1.43
CA SER A 80 5.92 2.57 0.33
C SER A 80 5.32 2.15 -1.00
N THR A 81 4.89 3.11 -1.84
CA THR A 81 4.38 2.81 -3.18
C THR A 81 5.43 2.13 -4.06
N LYS A 82 6.71 2.50 -3.89
CA LYS A 82 7.82 1.87 -4.62
C LYS A 82 7.97 0.39 -4.28
N GLN A 83 7.90 0.04 -3.00
CA GLN A 83 7.97 -1.35 -2.56
C GLN A 83 6.72 -2.13 -2.99
N PHE A 84 5.54 -1.55 -2.77
CA PHE A 84 4.27 -2.14 -3.20
C PHE A 84 4.25 -2.50 -4.69
N ILE A 85 4.77 -1.63 -5.57
CA ILE A 85 4.89 -1.92 -7.01
C ILE A 85 5.76 -3.16 -7.27
N ALA A 86 6.85 -3.30 -6.54
CA ALA A 86 7.73 -4.47 -6.67
C ALA A 86 7.03 -5.74 -6.18
N ASP A 87 6.35 -5.66 -5.03
CA ASP A 87 5.67 -6.80 -4.39
C ASP A 87 4.52 -7.34 -5.24
N VAL A 88 3.64 -6.46 -5.78
CA VAL A 88 2.52 -6.90 -6.61
C VAL A 88 2.99 -7.55 -7.90
N LYS A 89 4.07 -7.04 -8.52
CA LYS A 89 4.66 -7.62 -9.74
C LYS A 89 5.28 -8.99 -9.47
N ALA A 90 6.07 -9.11 -8.40
CA ALA A 90 6.69 -10.37 -8.02
C ALA A 90 5.63 -11.44 -7.72
N ALA A 91 4.55 -11.08 -7.02
CA ALA A 91 3.45 -11.98 -6.73
C ALA A 91 2.67 -12.38 -8.00
N ASP A 92 2.50 -11.48 -8.96
CA ASP A 92 1.80 -11.78 -10.23
C ASP A 92 2.60 -12.75 -11.11
N GLU A 93 3.93 -12.70 -11.05
CA GLU A 93 4.83 -13.61 -11.77
C GLU A 93 4.90 -15.01 -11.13
N ASN A 94 4.58 -15.14 -9.84
CA ASN A 94 4.64 -16.41 -9.14
C ASN A 94 3.49 -17.35 -9.54
N PRO A 95 3.74 -18.52 -10.12
CA PRO A 95 2.69 -19.41 -10.61
C PRO A 95 1.77 -19.98 -9.51
N ALA A 96 2.24 -20.05 -8.26
CA ALA A 96 1.44 -20.54 -7.14
C ALA A 96 0.37 -19.54 -6.70
N ILE A 97 0.51 -18.26 -7.06
CA ILE A 97 -0.47 -17.22 -6.73
C ILE A 97 -1.62 -17.25 -7.75
N SER A 98 -2.84 -17.23 -7.27
CA SER A 98 -4.06 -17.23 -8.09
C SER A 98 -4.79 -15.89 -8.17
N ALA A 99 -4.61 -15.03 -7.17
CA ALA A 99 -5.25 -13.72 -7.08
C ALA A 99 -4.49 -12.81 -6.13
N HIS A 100 -4.86 -11.50 -6.14
CA HIS A 100 -4.34 -10.49 -5.23
C HIS A 100 -5.46 -9.94 -4.36
N LEU A 101 -5.17 -9.71 -3.09
CA LEU A 101 -6.01 -8.99 -2.15
C LEU A 101 -5.27 -7.76 -1.62
N ILE A 102 -5.73 -6.57 -1.98
CA ILE A 102 -5.24 -5.30 -1.45
C ILE A 102 -6.12 -4.93 -0.26
N HIS A 103 -5.57 -4.96 0.95
CA HIS A 103 -6.31 -4.63 2.17
C HIS A 103 -5.96 -3.21 2.60
N ILE A 104 -6.96 -2.33 2.65
CA ILE A 104 -6.77 -0.89 2.79
C ILE A 104 -7.35 -0.40 4.11
N ASP A 105 -6.50 0.25 4.89
CA ASP A 105 -6.88 1.08 6.04
C ASP A 105 -5.97 2.32 6.07
N SER A 106 -6.26 3.30 5.22
CA SER A 106 -5.39 4.42 4.94
C SER A 106 -6.16 5.70 4.62
N CYS A 107 -5.80 6.78 5.29
CA CYS A 107 -6.27 8.13 4.96
C CYS A 107 -5.54 8.73 3.73
N GLY A 108 -4.59 8.00 3.13
CA GLY A 108 -3.80 8.45 2.00
C GLY A 108 -2.41 8.97 2.38
N GLY A 109 -1.85 9.87 1.57
CA GLY A 109 -0.49 10.38 1.77
C GLY A 109 0.08 11.06 0.54
N GLU A 110 1.34 10.75 0.23
CA GLU A 110 2.07 11.36 -0.89
C GLU A 110 1.51 10.96 -2.26
N ALA A 111 1.48 11.92 -3.18
CA ALA A 111 1.07 11.68 -4.56
C ALA A 111 2.19 11.10 -5.44
N PHE A 112 3.45 11.19 -5.00
CA PHE A 112 4.59 10.66 -5.75
C PHE A 112 4.52 9.13 -5.84
N GLY A 113 4.75 8.59 -7.05
CA GLY A 113 4.70 7.15 -7.31
C GLY A 113 3.30 6.53 -7.25
N LEU A 114 2.26 7.32 -6.95
CA LEU A 114 0.90 6.82 -6.77
C LEU A 114 0.29 6.37 -8.10
N HIS A 115 0.51 7.13 -9.17
CA HIS A 115 0.01 6.75 -10.50
C HIS A 115 0.71 5.50 -11.03
N GLU A 116 1.99 5.36 -10.77
CA GLU A 116 2.77 4.17 -11.11
C GLU A 116 2.26 2.94 -10.34
N ALA A 117 1.89 3.11 -9.07
CA ALA A 117 1.27 2.04 -8.27
C ALA A 117 -0.10 1.64 -8.87
N PHE A 118 -0.94 2.61 -9.21
CA PHE A 118 -2.21 2.36 -9.90
C PHE A 118 -2.02 1.57 -11.20
N LEU A 119 -1.09 2.01 -12.05
CA LEU A 119 -0.80 1.34 -13.31
C LEU A 119 -0.21 -0.06 -13.11
N ALA A 120 0.62 -0.24 -12.07
CA ALA A 120 1.16 -1.56 -11.73
C ALA A 120 0.04 -2.54 -11.37
N VAL A 121 -0.92 -2.13 -10.54
CA VAL A 121 -2.09 -2.94 -10.20
C VAL A 121 -2.94 -3.24 -11.42
N LYS A 122 -3.20 -2.23 -12.27
CA LYS A 122 -3.97 -2.42 -13.52
C LYS A 122 -3.31 -3.35 -14.54
N ALA A 123 -1.99 -3.49 -14.49
CA ALA A 123 -1.24 -4.35 -15.39
C ALA A 123 -1.13 -5.81 -14.92
N LEU A 124 -1.61 -6.13 -13.72
CA LEU A 124 -1.60 -7.50 -13.19
C LEU A 124 -2.50 -8.40 -14.04
N LYS A 125 -2.06 -9.64 -14.24
CA LYS A 125 -2.75 -10.64 -15.06
C LYS A 125 -3.78 -11.43 -14.26
N LYS A 126 -3.56 -11.52 -12.94
CA LYS A 126 -4.42 -12.27 -12.03
C LYS A 126 -5.49 -11.34 -11.44
N PRO A 127 -6.64 -11.89 -11.02
CA PRO A 127 -7.71 -11.09 -10.41
C PRO A 127 -7.22 -10.30 -9.19
N VAL A 128 -7.64 -9.03 -9.11
CA VAL A 128 -7.28 -8.13 -8.02
C VAL A 128 -8.53 -7.68 -7.29
N TYR A 129 -8.57 -7.89 -5.99
CA TYR A 129 -9.64 -7.44 -5.11
C TYR A 129 -9.09 -6.45 -4.09
N ALA A 130 -9.86 -5.40 -3.80
CA ALA A 130 -9.55 -4.48 -2.70
C ALA A 130 -10.59 -4.62 -1.60
N LEU A 131 -10.12 -4.71 -0.36
CA LEU A 131 -10.94 -4.69 0.84
C LEU A 131 -10.63 -3.43 1.63
N VAL A 132 -11.62 -2.61 1.85
CA VAL A 132 -11.53 -1.44 2.74
C VAL A 132 -11.99 -1.86 4.13
N GLU A 133 -11.09 -1.77 5.10
CA GLU A 133 -11.44 -2.09 6.50
C GLU A 133 -12.19 -0.94 7.14
N SER A 134 -11.53 0.15 7.50
CA SER A 134 -12.19 1.33 8.06
C SER A 134 -12.15 2.52 7.11
N VAL A 135 -11.02 2.81 6.49
CA VAL A 135 -10.87 3.97 5.61
C VAL A 135 -10.04 3.66 4.37
N ALA A 136 -10.51 4.13 3.22
CA ALA A 136 -9.73 4.23 2.00
C ALA A 136 -9.91 5.64 1.43
N ALA A 137 -9.05 6.56 1.82
CA ALA A 137 -9.15 7.95 1.42
C ALA A 137 -7.97 8.39 0.56
N SER A 138 -8.19 9.34 -0.36
CA SER A 138 -7.15 9.98 -1.17
C SER A 138 -6.26 8.94 -1.87
N ALA A 139 -4.94 8.88 -1.57
CA ALA A 139 -4.02 7.91 -2.14
C ALA A 139 -4.43 6.45 -1.87
N GLY A 140 -5.01 6.13 -0.71
CA GLY A 140 -5.53 4.81 -0.39
C GLY A 140 -6.67 4.40 -1.30
N TYR A 141 -7.63 5.31 -1.51
CA TYR A 141 -8.70 5.11 -2.49
C TYR A 141 -8.16 4.93 -3.90
N TYR A 142 -7.18 5.75 -4.29
CA TYR A 142 -6.60 5.70 -5.64
C TYR A 142 -5.97 4.34 -5.96
N ILE A 143 -5.23 3.76 -5.01
CA ILE A 143 -4.69 2.39 -5.15
C ILE A 143 -5.83 1.37 -5.23
N GLY A 144 -6.80 1.45 -4.32
CA GLY A 144 -7.94 0.53 -4.30
C GLY A 144 -8.79 0.56 -5.56
N ALA A 145 -8.96 1.75 -6.17
CA ALA A 145 -9.71 1.93 -7.41
C ALA A 145 -9.05 1.24 -8.64
N ALA A 146 -7.80 0.82 -8.52
CA ALA A 146 -7.14 0.02 -9.54
C ALA A 146 -7.59 -1.46 -9.53
N ALA A 147 -8.14 -1.97 -8.45
CA ALA A 147 -8.62 -3.35 -8.35
C ALA A 147 -9.81 -3.62 -9.28
N ASP A 148 -10.07 -4.89 -9.57
CA ASP A 148 -11.22 -5.32 -10.36
C ASP A 148 -12.53 -5.14 -9.59
N LYS A 149 -12.48 -5.35 -8.25
CA LYS A 149 -13.60 -5.11 -7.35
C LYS A 149 -13.10 -4.53 -6.03
N VAL A 150 -13.91 -3.62 -5.49
CA VAL A 150 -13.67 -3.01 -4.17
C VAL A 150 -14.81 -3.41 -3.24
N PHE A 151 -14.46 -3.88 -2.07
CA PHE A 151 -15.37 -4.25 -0.99
C PHE A 151 -15.11 -3.36 0.22
N ALA A 152 -16.17 -2.97 0.91
CA ALA A 152 -16.10 -2.35 2.22
C ALA A 152 -16.50 -3.40 3.28
N SER A 153 -15.72 -3.51 4.34
CA SER A 153 -15.99 -4.48 5.43
C SER A 153 -17.23 -4.11 6.25
N SER A 154 -17.59 -2.82 6.26
CA SER A 154 -18.66 -2.26 7.06
C SER A 154 -19.40 -1.14 6.32
N ILE A 155 -20.65 -0.91 6.69
CA ILE A 155 -21.44 0.26 6.27
C ILE A 155 -20.84 1.58 6.81
N PHE A 156 -19.95 1.49 7.79
CA PHE A 156 -19.25 2.64 8.37
C PHE A 156 -17.87 2.86 7.73
N SER A 157 -17.46 2.02 6.78
CA SER A 157 -16.21 2.24 6.08
C SER A 157 -16.28 3.53 5.26
N GLU A 158 -15.25 4.35 5.40
CA GLU A 158 -15.13 5.63 4.70
C GLU A 158 -14.34 5.45 3.41
N VAL A 159 -14.93 5.84 2.28
CA VAL A 159 -14.30 5.70 0.96
C VAL A 159 -14.43 7.00 0.18
N GLY A 160 -13.31 7.55 -0.31
CA GLY A 160 -13.37 8.78 -1.09
C GLY A 160 -12.21 9.73 -0.88
N SER A 161 -12.49 11.01 -0.57
CA SER A 161 -11.47 12.08 -0.48
C SER A 161 -10.63 12.18 -1.76
N ILE A 162 -11.30 12.19 -2.91
CA ILE A 162 -10.67 12.14 -4.22
C ILE A 162 -10.13 13.52 -4.57
N GLY A 163 -8.80 13.63 -4.70
CA GLY A 163 -8.16 14.86 -5.12
C GLY A 163 -6.77 15.03 -4.53
N ILE A 164 -6.07 16.07 -5.01
CA ILE A 164 -4.77 16.51 -4.51
C ILE A 164 -4.96 17.89 -3.91
N VAL A 165 -4.43 18.09 -2.71
CA VAL A 165 -4.35 19.40 -2.08
C VAL A 165 -2.88 19.79 -1.91
N SER A 166 -2.56 21.02 -2.22
CA SER A 166 -1.27 21.63 -1.93
C SER A 166 -1.51 22.95 -1.22
N THR A 167 -0.79 23.15 -0.12
CA THR A 167 -0.86 24.40 0.65
C THR A 167 0.49 25.10 0.56
N ALA A 168 0.47 26.35 0.16
CA ALA A 168 1.62 27.23 0.17
C ALA A 168 1.29 28.46 1.04
N TYR A 169 2.29 28.94 1.75
CA TYR A 169 2.19 30.18 2.51
C TYR A 169 2.98 31.28 1.79
N ASP A 170 2.38 32.45 1.61
CA ASP A 170 3.08 33.66 1.18
C ASP A 170 3.50 34.44 2.44
N ASP A 171 4.76 34.36 2.75
CA ASP A 171 5.36 35.02 3.93
C ASP A 171 6.07 36.30 3.62
N ARG A 172 6.05 36.80 2.38
CA ARG A 172 6.76 38.00 1.92
C ARG A 172 6.41 39.22 2.75
N GLU A 173 5.13 39.48 2.98
CA GLU A 173 4.69 40.64 3.78
C GLU A 173 5.14 40.51 5.25
N MET A 174 5.16 39.33 5.80
CA MET A 174 5.66 39.06 7.15
C MET A 174 7.17 39.36 7.26
N LEU A 175 7.93 38.90 6.27
CA LEU A 175 9.38 39.13 6.20
C LEU A 175 9.69 40.62 6.02
N GLU A 176 8.97 41.31 5.16
CA GLU A 176 9.12 42.79 4.98
C GLU A 176 8.85 43.57 6.29
N LYS A 177 7.78 43.22 7.01
CA LYS A 177 7.46 43.79 8.32
C LYS A 177 8.53 43.53 9.37
N ALA A 178 9.19 42.38 9.27
CA ALA A 178 10.35 42.02 10.11
C ALA A 178 11.66 42.68 9.68
N GLY A 179 11.64 43.50 8.63
CA GLY A 179 12.81 44.17 8.10
C GLY A 179 13.75 43.28 7.30
N LEU A 180 13.29 42.10 6.89
CA LEU A 180 14.03 41.17 6.07
C LEU A 180 13.70 41.36 4.59
N LYS A 181 14.73 41.43 3.76
CA LYS A 181 14.59 41.51 2.31
C LYS A 181 15.11 40.23 1.67
N GLU A 182 14.25 39.55 0.93
CA GLU A 182 14.69 38.43 0.12
C GLU A 182 15.55 38.93 -1.06
N ILE A 183 16.70 38.31 -1.25
CA ILE A 183 17.57 38.54 -2.39
C ILE A 183 17.88 37.19 -3.02
N THR A 184 17.29 36.93 -4.19
CA THR A 184 17.55 35.71 -4.93
C THR A 184 18.58 35.94 -6.02
N LEU A 185 19.68 35.21 -5.98
CA LEU A 185 20.75 35.29 -6.97
C LEU A 185 20.73 34.04 -7.84
N TYR A 186 20.62 34.24 -9.13
CA TYR A 186 20.68 33.19 -10.12
C TYR A 186 22.04 33.15 -10.81
N SER A 187 22.53 31.96 -11.08
CA SER A 187 23.67 31.78 -11.99
C SER A 187 23.28 32.19 -13.40
N ASN A 188 24.19 32.86 -14.10
CA ASN A 188 24.00 33.26 -15.51
C ASN A 188 23.71 32.06 -16.43
N TYR A 189 24.08 30.83 -16.01
CA TYR A 189 23.84 29.58 -16.75
C TYR A 189 22.55 28.86 -16.33
N SER A 190 21.78 29.43 -15.43
CA SER A 190 20.54 28.84 -14.92
C SER A 190 19.40 29.86 -14.87
N PRO A 191 19.07 30.53 -15.98
CA PRO A 191 18.10 31.62 -15.98
C PRO A 191 16.65 31.19 -15.72
N LEU A 192 16.37 29.87 -15.87
CA LEU A 192 15.04 29.30 -15.66
C LEU A 192 14.91 28.55 -14.32
N LYS A 193 15.94 28.59 -13.48
CA LYS A 193 15.85 28.02 -12.16
C LYS A 193 15.06 28.90 -11.21
N ASN A 194 13.99 28.42 -10.68
CA ASN A 194 13.15 29.06 -9.68
C ASN A 194 13.29 28.36 -8.32
#